data_c79392210db1c9c705c80d08d6c03b99
#
_entry.id   c79392210db1c9c705c80d08d6c03b99
#
_cell.length_a   1.000
_cell.length_b   1.000
_cell.length_c   1.000
_cell.angle_alpha   90.00
_cell.angle_beta   90.00
_cell.angle_gamma   90.00
#
_symmetry.space_group_name_H-M   'P 1'
#
loop_
_entity.id
_entity.type
_entity.pdbx_description
1 polymer ?
#
loop_
_entity_poly.entity_id
_entity_poly.type
_entity_poly.pdbx_seq_one_letter_code
_entity_poly.pdbx_strand_id
1 'polypeptide(L)'
;LEGNDGRITGSISWRKDAVVGPGIVVSPFLQARGDYYQIETAPGDYDSLTRGLGLAGAQISWPFMRPGQNFDLIIEPVVVAAYASQGASDPRIVNEDSLGFQLDDSDLFRPNGAPNYDLWEPGGRVTLGVRATARVRSGESASLLFGRRWRDQVVPEFAPSTNLHDQASDWVGAVQADLGHNLGVDARFQFDDRNFDIERLDVGVRASVGRLTGNARYFSINSTASPGDPQHELDANVGVQLARGWRMQFGVVRDLDSDTNLRQQSS
;
A
#
# COMPACT_ATOMS: atom_id res chain seq x y z
N LEU A 1 -25.95 9.21 -12.30
CA LEU A 1 -27.00 8.43 -11.64
C LEU A 1 -26.63 8.29 -10.18
N GLU A 2 -27.23 9.07 -9.30
CA GLU A 2 -27.17 8.85 -7.86
C GLU A 2 -28.19 7.76 -7.54
N GLY A 3 -27.75 6.48 -7.54
CA GLY A 3 -28.54 5.37 -7.03
C GLY A 3 -28.27 5.18 -5.55
N ASN A 4 -29.23 4.76 -4.79
CA ASN A 4 -29.08 4.44 -3.37
C ASN A 4 -28.81 2.94 -3.23
N ASP A 5 -27.53 2.56 -3.13
CA ASP A 5 -27.11 1.16 -3.04
C ASP A 5 -26.90 0.74 -1.58
N GLY A 6 -27.48 -0.41 -1.22
CA GLY A 6 -27.30 -1.02 0.09
C GLY A 6 -26.42 -2.28 0.00
N ARG A 7 -25.46 -2.45 0.94
CA ARG A 7 -24.65 -3.65 1.00
C ARG A 7 -24.60 -4.22 2.41
N ILE A 8 -24.69 -5.56 2.51
CA ILE A 8 -24.39 -6.32 3.73
C ILE A 8 -23.30 -7.33 3.39
N THR A 9 -22.21 -7.30 4.14
CA THR A 9 -21.08 -8.20 3.96
C THR A 9 -20.78 -8.96 5.26
N GLY A 10 -20.59 -10.28 5.14
CA GLY A 10 -20.10 -11.15 6.19
C GLY A 10 -18.85 -11.89 5.75
N SER A 11 -17.84 -11.98 6.60
CA SER A 11 -16.62 -12.73 6.30
C SER A 11 -16.13 -13.53 7.49
N ILE A 12 -15.47 -14.65 7.19
CA ILE A 12 -14.75 -15.49 8.14
C ILE A 12 -13.35 -15.75 7.58
N SER A 13 -12.35 -15.67 8.42
CA SER A 13 -10.95 -15.94 8.05
C SER A 13 -10.28 -16.82 9.09
N TRP A 14 -9.35 -17.64 8.63
CA TRP A 14 -8.49 -18.48 9.45
C TRP A 14 -7.05 -18.38 8.96
N ARG A 15 -6.11 -18.28 9.89
CA ARG A 15 -4.66 -18.30 9.65
C ARG A 15 -3.98 -19.04 10.80
N LYS A 16 -2.92 -19.78 10.48
CA LYS A 16 -2.09 -20.44 11.50
C LYS A 16 -0.62 -20.35 11.08
N ASP A 17 0.22 -19.90 12.00
CA ASP A 17 1.66 -19.87 11.79
C ASP A 17 2.29 -21.14 12.35
N ALA A 18 3.22 -21.72 11.59
CA ALA A 18 4.02 -22.88 11.99
C ALA A 18 5.48 -22.65 11.61
N VAL A 19 6.40 -22.97 12.50
CA VAL A 19 7.84 -22.95 12.22
C VAL A 19 8.29 -24.35 11.86
N VAL A 20 8.94 -24.51 10.70
CA VAL A 20 9.41 -25.80 10.20
C VAL A 20 10.92 -25.74 9.86
N GLY A 21 11.60 -26.85 10.09
CA GLY A 21 13.03 -26.99 9.77
C GLY A 21 13.90 -25.92 10.43
N PRO A 22 14.80 -25.27 9.68
CA PRO A 22 15.79 -24.32 10.21
C PRO A 22 15.22 -22.91 10.45
N GLY A 23 13.93 -22.77 10.80
CA GLY A 23 13.30 -21.47 11.08
C GLY A 23 12.45 -20.91 9.93
N ILE A 24 12.03 -21.75 8.99
CA ILE A 24 11.06 -21.34 7.96
C ILE A 24 9.68 -21.20 8.61
N VAL A 25 9.05 -20.05 8.43
CA VAL A 25 7.69 -19.79 8.90
C VAL A 25 6.73 -20.06 7.75
N VAL A 26 5.77 -20.95 7.97
CA VAL A 26 4.70 -21.28 7.02
C VAL A 26 3.37 -20.87 7.65
N SER A 27 2.63 -20.01 6.96
CA SER A 27 1.38 -19.42 7.43
C SER A 27 0.26 -19.68 6.42
N PRO A 28 -0.36 -20.88 6.43
CA PRO A 28 -1.55 -21.13 5.62
C PRO A 28 -2.71 -20.25 6.08
N PHE A 29 -3.56 -19.86 5.13
CA PHE A 29 -4.74 -19.04 5.39
C PHE A 29 -5.91 -19.45 4.52
N LEU A 30 -7.11 -19.21 5.03
CA LEU A 30 -8.39 -19.38 4.36
C LEU A 30 -9.27 -18.18 4.67
N GLN A 31 -10.06 -17.76 3.71
CA GLN A 31 -11.08 -16.74 3.89
C GLN A 31 -12.31 -17.11 3.07
N ALA A 32 -13.50 -16.91 3.65
CA ALA A 32 -14.77 -16.94 2.95
C ALA A 32 -15.50 -15.62 3.23
N ARG A 33 -16.18 -15.08 2.21
CA ARG A 33 -16.96 -13.86 2.30
C ARG A 33 -18.26 -14.03 1.53
N GLY A 34 -19.35 -13.53 2.08
CA GLY A 34 -20.64 -13.42 1.42
C GLY A 34 -21.08 -11.97 1.41
N ASP A 35 -21.52 -11.49 0.26
CA ASP A 35 -22.04 -10.14 0.07
C ASP A 35 -23.46 -10.23 -0.46
N TYR A 36 -24.34 -9.38 0.06
CA TYR A 36 -25.68 -9.11 -0.45
C TYR A 36 -25.75 -7.65 -0.82
N TYR A 37 -26.12 -7.37 -2.07
CA TYR A 37 -26.30 -6.03 -2.60
C TYR A 37 -27.77 -5.81 -2.91
N GLN A 38 -28.22 -4.60 -2.65
CA GLN A 38 -29.50 -4.06 -3.13
C GLN A 38 -29.17 -2.82 -3.96
N ILE A 39 -29.38 -2.91 -5.26
CA ILE A 39 -28.92 -1.95 -6.26
C ILE A 39 -30.14 -1.26 -6.86
N GLU A 40 -30.19 0.06 -6.82
CA GLU A 40 -31.25 0.84 -7.45
C GLU A 40 -31.00 0.93 -8.96
N THR A 41 -31.82 0.25 -9.75
CA THR A 41 -31.71 0.21 -11.23
C THR A 41 -32.49 1.32 -11.92
N ALA A 42 -33.55 1.83 -11.27
CA ALA A 42 -34.32 3.00 -11.64
C ALA A 42 -34.91 3.61 -10.35
N PRO A 43 -35.34 4.88 -10.34
CA PRO A 43 -35.90 5.52 -9.15
C PRO A 43 -37.02 4.69 -8.52
N GLY A 44 -36.77 4.09 -7.36
CA GLY A 44 -37.67 3.24 -6.62
C GLY A 44 -37.74 1.79 -7.07
N ASP A 45 -36.94 1.35 -8.06
CA ASP A 45 -36.84 -0.03 -8.52
C ASP A 45 -35.49 -0.63 -8.11
N TYR A 46 -35.50 -1.73 -7.36
CA TYR A 46 -34.34 -2.34 -6.77
C TYR A 46 -34.13 -3.76 -7.27
N ASP A 47 -32.92 -4.07 -7.68
CA ASP A 47 -32.46 -5.44 -7.95
C ASP A 47 -31.58 -5.94 -6.80
N SER A 48 -31.55 -7.24 -6.58
CA SER A 48 -30.73 -7.85 -5.55
C SER A 48 -29.64 -8.74 -6.17
N LEU A 49 -28.44 -8.68 -5.63
CA LEU A 49 -27.33 -9.51 -6.04
C LEU A 49 -26.68 -10.15 -4.81
N THR A 50 -26.40 -11.45 -4.93
CA THR A 50 -25.66 -12.19 -3.90
C THR A 50 -24.34 -12.68 -4.48
N ARG A 51 -23.25 -12.49 -3.74
CA ARG A 51 -21.91 -12.90 -4.13
C ARG A 51 -21.28 -13.73 -3.04
N GLY A 52 -20.73 -14.89 -3.38
CA GLY A 52 -19.95 -15.75 -2.50
C GLY A 52 -18.50 -15.82 -2.96
N LEU A 53 -17.55 -15.53 -2.07
CA LEU A 53 -16.13 -15.41 -2.38
C LEU A 53 -15.31 -16.32 -1.45
N GLY A 54 -14.31 -16.98 -2.03
CA GLY A 54 -13.38 -17.83 -1.29
C GLY A 54 -11.93 -17.51 -1.66
N LEU A 55 -11.04 -17.57 -0.68
CA LEU A 55 -9.61 -17.34 -0.84
C LEU A 55 -8.85 -18.35 0.01
N ALA A 56 -7.85 -19.01 -0.57
CA ALA A 56 -6.95 -19.92 0.13
C ALA A 56 -5.51 -19.71 -0.30
N GLY A 57 -4.56 -19.96 0.59
CA GLY A 57 -3.15 -19.85 0.26
C GLY A 57 -2.23 -20.05 1.44
N ALA A 58 -0.96 -19.69 1.22
CA ALA A 58 0.05 -19.70 2.27
C ALA A 58 1.06 -18.58 2.05
N GLN A 59 1.52 -17.99 3.14
CA GLN A 59 2.73 -17.19 3.19
C GLN A 59 3.87 -18.06 3.72
N ILE A 60 5.02 -17.98 3.08
CA ILE A 60 6.26 -18.63 3.51
C ILE A 60 7.29 -17.54 3.68
N SER A 61 7.96 -17.49 4.84
CA SER A 61 9.08 -16.59 5.05
C SER A 61 10.24 -17.31 5.77
N TRP A 62 11.43 -16.83 5.54
CA TRP A 62 12.62 -17.38 6.19
C TRP A 62 13.50 -16.26 6.73
N PRO A 63 13.29 -15.85 7.99
CA PRO A 63 14.07 -14.80 8.60
C PRO A 63 15.49 -15.26 8.95
N PHE A 64 16.48 -14.56 8.40
CA PHE A 64 17.88 -14.71 8.73
C PHE A 64 18.30 -13.57 9.63
N MET A 65 18.82 -13.89 10.80
CA MET A 65 19.31 -12.89 11.75
C MET A 65 20.82 -12.96 11.85
N ARG A 66 21.46 -11.82 11.68
CA ARG A 66 22.88 -11.61 11.96
C ARG A 66 23.03 -10.64 13.12
N PRO A 67 23.27 -11.14 14.35
CA PRO A 67 23.61 -10.28 15.46
C PRO A 67 25.00 -9.68 15.27
N GLY A 68 25.16 -8.41 15.55
CA GLY A 68 26.41 -7.68 15.43
C GLY A 68 26.77 -6.94 16.73
N GLN A 69 28.00 -6.47 16.84
CA GLN A 69 28.44 -5.67 18.00
C GLN A 69 27.78 -4.28 18.00
N ASN A 70 27.63 -3.67 16.84
CA ASN A 70 27.09 -2.31 16.69
C ASN A 70 25.64 -2.30 16.22
N PHE A 71 25.23 -3.25 15.37
CA PHE A 71 23.85 -3.38 14.87
C PHE A 71 23.48 -4.83 14.64
N ASP A 72 22.20 -5.12 14.74
CA ASP A 72 21.59 -6.38 14.35
C ASP A 72 20.92 -6.22 12.97
N LEU A 73 21.07 -7.22 12.11
CA LEU A 73 20.45 -7.25 10.79
C LEU A 73 19.55 -8.46 10.66
N ILE A 74 18.32 -8.25 10.24
CA ILE A 74 17.35 -9.29 9.88
C ILE A 74 17.02 -9.13 8.40
N ILE A 75 17.14 -10.22 7.63
CA ILE A 75 16.71 -10.29 6.24
C ILE A 75 15.70 -11.43 6.12
N GLU A 76 14.51 -11.14 5.64
CA GLU A 76 13.40 -12.08 5.52
C GLU A 76 12.89 -12.12 4.08
N PRO A 77 13.32 -13.10 3.26
CA PRO A 77 12.62 -13.43 2.03
C PRO A 77 11.19 -13.88 2.34
N VAL A 78 10.23 -13.42 1.53
CA VAL A 78 8.81 -13.71 1.70
C VAL A 78 8.21 -14.15 0.37
N VAL A 79 7.44 -15.23 0.40
CA VAL A 79 6.62 -15.70 -0.71
C VAL A 79 5.19 -15.80 -0.22
N VAL A 80 4.25 -15.24 -0.97
CA VAL A 80 2.81 -15.46 -0.74
C VAL A 80 2.23 -16.08 -1.99
N ALA A 81 1.63 -17.26 -1.87
CA ALA A 81 0.87 -17.90 -2.93
C ALA A 81 -0.59 -17.97 -2.51
N ALA A 82 -1.50 -17.53 -3.36
CA ALA A 82 -2.93 -17.51 -3.08
C ALA A 82 -3.74 -17.86 -4.33
N TYR A 83 -4.91 -18.43 -4.08
CA TYR A 83 -5.92 -18.67 -5.10
C TYR A 83 -7.29 -18.20 -4.57
N ALA A 84 -8.00 -17.45 -5.39
CA ALA A 84 -9.32 -16.94 -5.07
C ALA A 84 -10.37 -17.40 -6.09
N SER A 85 -11.61 -17.53 -5.61
CA SER A 85 -12.75 -17.93 -6.45
C SER A 85 -12.96 -17.01 -7.63
N GLN A 86 -13.38 -17.60 -8.75
CA GLN A 86 -13.83 -16.90 -9.96
C GLN A 86 -15.25 -16.38 -9.80
N GLY A 87 -15.72 -15.53 -10.77
CA GLY A 87 -17.11 -15.10 -10.85
C GLY A 87 -17.52 -14.07 -9.80
N ALA A 88 -16.53 -13.35 -9.25
CA ALA A 88 -16.78 -12.29 -8.27
C ALA A 88 -17.21 -10.96 -8.91
N SER A 89 -16.94 -10.78 -10.18
CA SER A 89 -17.25 -9.55 -10.92
C SER A 89 -18.66 -9.60 -11.50
N ASP A 90 -19.46 -8.62 -11.17
CA ASP A 90 -20.76 -8.36 -11.78
C ASP A 90 -20.81 -6.88 -12.18
N PRO A 91 -21.16 -6.55 -13.44
CA PRO A 91 -21.15 -5.19 -13.94
C PRO A 91 -22.12 -4.24 -13.23
N ARG A 92 -23.07 -4.79 -12.46
CA ARG A 92 -23.97 -4.00 -11.62
C ARG A 92 -23.31 -3.49 -10.34
N ILE A 93 -22.20 -4.10 -9.91
CA ILE A 93 -21.43 -3.63 -8.75
C ILE A 93 -20.52 -2.50 -9.24
N VAL A 94 -20.90 -1.28 -8.92
CA VAL A 94 -20.05 -0.11 -9.19
C VAL A 94 -18.91 -0.09 -8.17
N ASN A 95 -17.68 0.13 -8.65
CA ASN A 95 -16.55 0.31 -7.74
C ASN A 95 -16.57 1.72 -7.16
N GLU A 96 -17.02 1.87 -5.94
CA GLU A 96 -17.09 3.14 -5.22
C GLU A 96 -16.04 3.23 -4.11
N ASP A 97 -15.66 2.08 -3.53
CA ASP A 97 -14.81 2.02 -2.33
C ASP A 97 -13.31 1.80 -2.64
N SER A 98 -12.95 1.63 -3.92
CA SER A 98 -11.58 1.31 -4.33
C SER A 98 -11.07 2.19 -5.49
N LEU A 99 -11.63 3.38 -5.68
CA LEU A 99 -11.30 4.27 -6.80
C LEU A 99 -9.85 4.79 -6.77
N GLY A 100 -9.32 5.06 -5.59
CA GLY A 100 -7.95 5.55 -5.40
C GLY A 100 -6.94 4.46 -5.01
N PHE A 101 -7.32 3.19 -5.15
CA PHE A 101 -6.43 2.09 -4.76
C PHE A 101 -5.28 1.93 -5.74
N GLN A 102 -4.09 1.71 -5.19
CA GLN A 102 -2.90 1.30 -5.92
C GLN A 102 -2.13 0.29 -5.06
N LEU A 103 -1.69 -0.82 -5.66
CA LEU A 103 -0.83 -1.78 -4.98
C LEU A 103 0.51 -1.13 -4.63
N ASP A 104 0.79 -1.02 -3.35
CA ASP A 104 2.02 -0.46 -2.82
C ASP A 104 2.70 -1.40 -1.79
N ASP A 105 3.64 -0.86 -1.03
CA ASP A 105 4.37 -1.60 0.01
C ASP A 105 3.46 -2.14 1.12
N SER A 106 2.37 -1.46 1.44
CA SER A 106 1.46 -1.85 2.53
C SER A 106 0.58 -3.05 2.16
N ASP A 107 0.29 -3.22 0.88
CA ASP A 107 -0.61 -4.25 0.36
C ASP A 107 0.10 -5.38 -0.39
N LEU A 108 1.40 -5.24 -0.66
CA LEU A 108 2.18 -6.19 -1.46
C LEU A 108 2.00 -7.65 -1.03
N PHE A 109 2.08 -7.91 0.28
CA PHE A 109 1.97 -9.26 0.83
C PHE A 109 0.56 -9.63 1.31
N ARG A 110 -0.45 -8.79 1.04
CA ARG A 110 -1.84 -9.18 1.31
C ARG A 110 -2.29 -10.29 0.36
N PRO A 111 -2.97 -11.31 0.87
CA PRO A 111 -3.50 -12.38 0.05
C PRO A 111 -4.48 -11.92 -1.04
N ASN A 112 -5.34 -10.96 -0.75
CA ASN A 112 -6.18 -10.24 -1.71
C ASN A 112 -5.61 -8.83 -1.89
N GLY A 113 -5.28 -8.45 -3.13
CA GLY A 113 -4.76 -7.11 -3.43
C GLY A 113 -5.84 -6.03 -3.38
N ALA A 114 -7.09 -6.37 -3.68
CA ALA A 114 -8.18 -5.41 -3.57
C ALA A 114 -8.46 -5.06 -2.10
N PRO A 115 -8.39 -3.77 -1.72
CA PRO A 115 -8.40 -3.40 -0.29
C PRO A 115 -9.77 -3.49 0.38
N ASN A 116 -10.83 -3.24 -0.37
CA ASN A 116 -12.17 -3.08 0.14
C ASN A 116 -13.12 -4.20 -0.31
N TYR A 117 -14.37 -3.87 -0.63
CA TYR A 117 -15.40 -4.88 -0.82
C TYR A 117 -15.86 -5.00 -2.28
N ASP A 118 -15.83 -3.93 -3.06
CA ASP A 118 -16.37 -3.92 -4.42
C ASP A 118 -15.48 -4.71 -5.36
N LEU A 119 -14.19 -4.49 -5.33
CA LEU A 119 -13.22 -5.24 -6.10
C LEU A 119 -12.81 -6.55 -5.43
N TRP A 120 -12.52 -7.53 -6.26
CA TRP A 120 -11.99 -8.83 -5.85
C TRP A 120 -10.94 -9.28 -6.86
N GLU A 121 -9.84 -9.83 -6.38
CA GLU A 121 -8.77 -10.36 -7.21
C GLU A 121 -8.95 -11.88 -7.39
N PRO A 122 -9.59 -12.35 -8.48
CA PRO A 122 -9.81 -13.77 -8.72
C PRO A 122 -8.55 -14.48 -9.22
N GLY A 123 -8.56 -15.82 -9.22
CA GLY A 123 -7.49 -16.65 -9.75
C GLY A 123 -6.29 -16.82 -8.86
N GLY A 124 -5.23 -17.36 -9.44
CA GLY A 124 -3.97 -17.63 -8.80
C GLY A 124 -3.01 -16.44 -8.82
N ARG A 125 -2.27 -16.27 -7.74
CA ARG A 125 -1.22 -15.24 -7.65
C ARG A 125 -0.08 -15.66 -6.77
N VAL A 126 1.11 -15.17 -7.11
CA VAL A 126 2.33 -15.33 -6.33
C VAL A 126 2.97 -13.97 -6.13
N THR A 127 3.26 -13.63 -4.90
CA THR A 127 4.04 -12.44 -4.53
C THR A 127 5.38 -12.87 -3.99
N LEU A 128 6.45 -12.30 -4.51
CA LEU A 128 7.81 -12.49 -4.03
C LEU A 128 8.35 -11.15 -3.52
N GLY A 129 9.07 -11.20 -2.42
CA GLY A 129 9.74 -10.01 -1.93
C GLY A 129 10.66 -10.30 -0.76
N VAL A 130 11.22 -9.23 -0.25
CA VAL A 130 12.14 -9.25 0.88
C VAL A 130 11.80 -8.14 1.86
N ARG A 131 11.87 -8.45 3.14
CA ARG A 131 11.93 -7.47 4.22
C ARG A 131 13.33 -7.49 4.81
N ALA A 132 13.91 -6.33 5.05
CA ALA A 132 15.16 -6.22 5.78
C ALA A 132 15.00 -5.19 6.89
N THR A 133 15.58 -5.47 8.06
CA THR A 133 15.56 -4.55 9.19
C THR A 133 16.94 -4.53 9.83
N ALA A 134 17.52 -3.33 9.92
CA ALA A 134 18.72 -3.08 10.68
C ALA A 134 18.36 -2.28 11.95
N ARG A 135 18.90 -2.66 13.08
CA ARG A 135 18.68 -1.96 14.36
C ARG A 135 20.02 -1.73 15.05
N VAL A 136 20.35 -0.49 15.29
CA VAL A 136 21.55 -0.07 15.99
C VAL A 136 21.30 -0.08 17.50
N ARG A 137 22.33 -0.38 18.31
CA ARG A 137 22.20 -0.47 19.77
C ARG A 137 21.86 0.87 20.44
N SER A 138 22.21 1.98 19.82
CA SER A 138 21.85 3.34 20.26
C SER A 138 20.37 3.71 20.01
N GLY A 139 19.62 2.87 19.28
CA GLY A 139 18.18 3.04 19.06
C GLY A 139 17.79 3.37 17.63
N GLU A 140 18.74 3.74 16.77
CA GLU A 140 18.48 3.97 15.35
C GLU A 140 18.05 2.68 14.66
N SER A 141 17.21 2.81 13.65
CA SER A 141 16.73 1.67 12.88
C SER A 141 16.49 2.04 11.42
N ALA A 142 16.63 1.04 10.56
CA ALA A 142 16.23 1.15 9.16
C ALA A 142 15.50 -0.11 8.74
N SER A 143 14.48 0.03 7.93
CA SER A 143 13.74 -1.08 7.32
C SER A 143 13.60 -0.86 5.83
N LEU A 144 13.60 -1.95 5.09
CA LEU A 144 13.37 -2.04 3.66
C LEU A 144 12.32 -3.11 3.42
N LEU A 145 11.38 -2.82 2.55
CA LEU A 145 10.50 -3.79 1.92
C LEU A 145 10.63 -3.61 0.40
N PHE A 146 10.74 -4.71 -0.34
CA PHE A 146 10.80 -4.68 -1.79
C PHE A 146 10.22 -5.95 -2.36
N GLY A 147 9.47 -5.86 -3.45
CA GLY A 147 8.91 -7.05 -4.07
C GLY A 147 7.94 -6.76 -5.20
N ARG A 148 7.30 -7.82 -5.68
CA ARG A 148 6.46 -7.82 -6.86
C ARG A 148 5.46 -8.97 -6.82
N ARG A 149 4.30 -8.79 -7.51
CA ARG A 149 3.23 -9.77 -7.64
C ARG A 149 3.06 -10.24 -9.07
N TRP A 150 2.83 -11.53 -9.27
CA TRP A 150 2.42 -12.16 -10.52
C TRP A 150 1.05 -12.80 -10.35
N ARG A 151 0.24 -12.77 -11.42
CA ARG A 151 -1.10 -13.34 -11.48
C ARG A 151 -1.25 -14.23 -12.71
N ASP A 152 -2.11 -15.23 -12.61
CA ASP A 152 -2.40 -16.16 -13.72
C ASP A 152 -3.33 -15.54 -14.78
N GLN A 153 -4.02 -14.44 -14.45
CA GLN A 153 -4.96 -13.75 -15.33
C GLN A 153 -4.97 -12.24 -15.17
N VAL A 154 -5.35 -11.55 -16.23
CA VAL A 154 -5.67 -10.12 -16.20
C VAL A 154 -7.10 -9.95 -15.69
N VAL A 155 -7.34 -8.93 -14.88
CA VAL A 155 -8.64 -8.57 -14.32
C VAL A 155 -9.01 -7.18 -14.83
N PRO A 156 -9.92 -7.08 -15.83
CA PRO A 156 -10.24 -5.81 -16.49
C PRO A 156 -10.82 -4.73 -15.57
N GLU A 157 -11.39 -5.14 -14.44
CA GLU A 157 -11.97 -4.25 -13.44
C GLU A 157 -10.91 -3.43 -12.68
N PHE A 158 -9.66 -3.87 -12.71
CA PHE A 158 -8.55 -3.08 -12.17
C PHE A 158 -8.09 -2.04 -13.18
N ALA A 159 -8.21 -0.76 -12.82
CA ALA A 159 -7.68 0.32 -13.63
C ALA A 159 -6.16 0.23 -13.78
N PRO A 160 -5.57 0.74 -14.87
CA PRO A 160 -4.11 0.76 -15.06
C PRO A 160 -3.35 1.39 -13.88
N SER A 161 -3.91 2.42 -13.26
CA SER A 161 -3.33 3.10 -12.09
C SER A 161 -3.25 2.25 -10.82
N THR A 162 -3.93 1.10 -10.77
CA THR A 162 -3.94 0.24 -9.58
C THR A 162 -2.66 -0.56 -9.39
N ASN A 163 -1.77 -0.64 -10.39
CA ASN A 163 -0.63 -1.57 -10.44
C ASN A 163 -1.08 -3.05 -10.35
N LEU A 164 -2.34 -3.32 -10.66
CA LEU A 164 -2.95 -4.66 -10.74
C LEU A 164 -3.69 -4.89 -12.07
N HIS A 165 -3.47 -4.05 -13.07
CA HIS A 165 -4.11 -4.21 -14.37
C HIS A 165 -3.50 -5.37 -15.17
N ASP A 166 -2.18 -5.47 -15.21
CA ASP A 166 -1.44 -6.50 -15.94
C ASP A 166 -1.25 -7.80 -15.12
N GLN A 167 -0.77 -8.88 -15.77
CA GLN A 167 -0.45 -10.14 -15.09
C GLN A 167 0.68 -10.01 -14.08
N ALA A 168 1.56 -9.04 -14.24
CA ALA A 168 2.61 -8.74 -13.30
C ALA A 168 2.50 -7.29 -12.85
N SER A 169 2.61 -7.05 -11.54
CA SER A 169 2.71 -5.69 -11.01
C SER A 169 4.08 -5.09 -11.34
N ASP A 170 4.22 -3.81 -11.22
CA ASP A 170 5.51 -3.17 -11.08
C ASP A 170 6.23 -3.61 -9.80
N TRP A 171 7.52 -3.28 -9.72
CA TRP A 171 8.27 -3.44 -8.49
C TRP A 171 7.88 -2.34 -7.52
N VAL A 172 7.47 -2.72 -6.32
CA VAL A 172 7.13 -1.78 -5.26
C VAL A 172 8.03 -1.97 -4.06
N GLY A 173 8.28 -0.87 -3.35
CA GLY A 173 9.06 -0.95 -2.14
C GLY A 173 8.96 0.29 -1.28
N ALA A 174 9.46 0.14 -0.04
CA ALA A 174 9.53 1.20 0.94
C ALA A 174 10.82 1.09 1.76
N VAL A 175 11.34 2.23 2.12
CA VAL A 175 12.44 2.38 3.08
C VAL A 175 11.94 3.29 4.20
N GLN A 176 12.19 2.89 5.44
CA GLN A 176 11.98 3.74 6.61
C GLN A 176 13.26 3.73 7.45
N ALA A 177 13.71 4.90 7.87
CA ALA A 177 14.85 5.03 8.75
C ALA A 177 14.57 6.01 9.89
N ASP A 178 14.83 5.58 11.11
CA ASP A 178 14.97 6.43 12.27
C ASP A 178 16.48 6.59 12.55
N LEU A 179 16.98 7.79 12.29
CA LEU A 179 18.40 8.10 12.37
C LEU A 179 18.80 8.65 13.75
N GLY A 180 17.91 8.56 14.73
CA GLY A 180 18.11 9.15 16.04
C GLY A 180 18.00 10.67 16.04
N HIS A 181 18.20 11.31 17.21
CA HIS A 181 18.12 12.76 17.36
C HIS A 181 16.86 13.38 16.74
N ASN A 182 15.73 12.63 16.76
CA ASN A 182 14.44 13.02 16.17
C ASN A 182 14.49 13.29 14.64
N LEU A 183 15.38 12.59 13.93
CA LEU A 183 15.47 12.60 12.46
C LEU A 183 14.93 11.29 11.92
N GLY A 184 13.90 11.37 11.08
CA GLY A 184 13.30 10.22 10.38
C GLY A 184 13.19 10.49 8.89
N VAL A 185 13.37 9.43 8.12
CA VAL A 185 13.22 9.43 6.66
C VAL A 185 12.31 8.27 6.28
N ASP A 186 11.38 8.51 5.38
CA ASP A 186 10.59 7.47 4.73
C ASP A 186 10.58 7.69 3.22
N ALA A 187 10.64 6.60 2.48
CA ALA A 187 10.53 6.63 1.03
C ALA A 187 9.69 5.45 0.55
N ARG A 188 8.78 5.69 -0.38
CA ARG A 188 8.04 4.68 -1.13
C ARG A 188 8.31 4.86 -2.60
N PHE A 189 8.42 3.76 -3.32
CA PHE A 189 8.76 3.80 -4.73
C PHE A 189 8.09 2.68 -5.50
N GLN A 190 7.82 2.96 -6.75
CA GLN A 190 7.35 2.02 -7.74
C GLN A 190 8.24 2.16 -8.98
N PHE A 191 8.73 1.02 -9.49
CA PHE A 191 9.51 0.94 -10.70
C PHE A 191 8.78 0.11 -11.73
N ASP A 192 8.71 0.60 -12.96
CA ASP A 192 8.20 -0.15 -14.11
C ASP A 192 8.85 -1.53 -14.20
N ASP A 193 8.08 -2.52 -14.55
CA ASP A 193 8.49 -3.92 -14.53
C ASP A 193 9.45 -4.31 -15.66
N ARG A 194 9.59 -3.49 -16.72
CA ARG A 194 10.35 -3.78 -17.94
C ARG A 194 11.66 -3.01 -18.03
N ASN A 195 11.64 -1.72 -17.66
CA ASN A 195 12.78 -0.83 -17.82
C ASN A 195 13.33 -0.25 -16.51
N PHE A 196 12.65 -0.50 -15.38
CA PHE A 196 12.97 0.05 -14.06
C PHE A 196 12.91 1.58 -13.99
N ASP A 197 12.15 2.23 -14.86
CA ASP A 197 11.87 3.66 -14.72
C ASP A 197 11.03 3.91 -13.46
N ILE A 198 11.24 5.06 -12.85
CA ILE A 198 10.49 5.46 -11.66
C ILE A 198 9.09 5.90 -12.09
N GLU A 199 8.07 5.09 -11.77
CA GLU A 199 6.66 5.42 -12.00
C GLU A 199 6.08 6.26 -10.86
N ARG A 200 6.54 6.00 -9.64
CA ARG A 200 6.12 6.74 -8.45
C ARG A 200 7.25 6.82 -7.43
N LEU A 201 7.37 7.99 -6.85
CA LEU A 201 8.28 8.26 -5.75
C LEU A 201 7.60 9.16 -4.71
N ASP A 202 7.64 8.76 -3.45
CA ASP A 202 7.15 9.53 -2.31
C ASP A 202 8.26 9.50 -1.25
N VAL A 203 8.87 10.64 -0.96
CA VAL A 203 9.98 10.76 0.00
C VAL A 203 9.61 11.77 1.07
N GLY A 204 9.59 11.31 2.32
CA GLY A 204 9.34 12.13 3.49
C GLY A 204 10.57 12.24 4.40
N VAL A 205 10.79 13.42 4.92
CA VAL A 205 11.81 13.70 5.95
C VAL A 205 11.14 14.44 7.10
N ARG A 206 11.42 14.03 8.32
CA ARG A 206 10.98 14.72 9.54
C ARG A 206 12.15 14.94 10.46
N ALA A 207 12.22 16.13 11.04
CA ALA A 207 13.27 16.48 11.99
C ALA A 207 12.71 17.31 13.14
N SER A 208 13.34 17.18 14.31
CA SER A 208 13.03 18.01 15.49
C SER A 208 14.30 18.36 16.21
N VAL A 209 14.57 19.66 16.38
CA VAL A 209 15.78 20.18 17.05
C VAL A 209 15.35 21.25 18.05
N GLY A 210 15.45 20.92 19.33
CA GLY A 210 15.07 21.83 20.40
C GLY A 210 13.59 22.23 20.31
N ARG A 211 13.31 23.46 19.96
CA ARG A 211 11.95 24.02 19.82
C ARG A 211 11.44 24.02 18.37
N LEU A 212 12.27 23.61 17.44
CA LEU A 212 11.94 23.52 16.02
C LEU A 212 11.51 22.12 15.65
N THR A 213 10.43 22.02 14.90
CA THR A 213 9.98 20.78 14.24
C THR A 213 9.79 21.06 12.75
N GLY A 214 10.16 20.14 11.89
CA GLY A 214 9.98 20.30 10.47
C GLY A 214 9.71 18.96 9.80
N ASN A 215 8.92 18.98 8.74
CA ASN A 215 8.79 17.90 7.80
C ASN A 215 8.74 18.44 6.38
N ALA A 216 9.28 17.67 5.46
CA ALA A 216 9.16 17.89 4.04
C ALA A 216 8.80 16.56 3.36
N ARG A 217 7.93 16.62 2.35
CA ARG A 217 7.54 15.48 1.53
C ARG A 217 7.59 15.87 0.06
N TYR A 218 8.30 15.10 -0.71
CA TYR A 218 8.31 15.18 -2.16
C TYR A 218 7.53 14.00 -2.71
N PHE A 219 6.62 14.28 -3.62
CA PHE A 219 5.80 13.29 -4.31
C PHE A 219 5.95 13.45 -5.82
N SER A 220 6.08 12.32 -6.52
CA SER A 220 6.19 12.29 -7.98
C SER A 220 5.45 11.09 -8.53
N ILE A 221 4.61 11.31 -9.54
CA ILE A 221 4.00 10.28 -10.40
C ILE A 221 4.39 10.58 -11.83
N ASN A 222 5.11 9.62 -12.45
CA ASN A 222 5.50 9.67 -13.86
C ASN A 222 4.76 8.59 -14.68
N SER A 223 3.77 7.93 -14.06
CA SER A 223 3.12 6.76 -14.66
C SER A 223 2.40 7.10 -15.96
N THR A 224 2.75 6.40 -17.03
CA THR A 224 2.03 6.40 -18.30
C THR A 224 0.63 5.80 -18.19
N ALA A 225 0.36 5.07 -17.12
CA ALA A 225 -0.94 4.49 -16.80
C ALA A 225 -1.96 5.49 -16.21
N SER A 226 -1.49 6.65 -15.73
CA SER A 226 -2.37 7.74 -15.31
C SER A 226 -2.66 8.66 -16.50
N PRO A 227 -3.93 8.85 -16.91
CA PRO A 227 -4.28 9.82 -17.94
C PRO A 227 -4.17 11.24 -17.36
N GLY A 228 -2.98 11.80 -17.37
CA GLY A 228 -2.67 13.16 -16.88
C GLY A 228 -1.19 13.44 -17.08
N ASP A 229 -0.83 14.71 -16.95
CA ASP A 229 0.57 15.09 -16.96
C ASP A 229 1.29 14.53 -15.71
N PRO A 230 2.60 14.32 -15.78
CA PRO A 230 3.41 13.99 -14.62
C PRO A 230 3.09 14.94 -13.46
N GLN A 231 3.00 14.42 -12.25
CA GLN A 231 2.71 15.24 -11.08
C GLN A 231 3.91 15.25 -10.16
N HIS A 232 4.41 16.46 -9.88
CA HIS A 232 5.50 16.67 -8.93
C HIS A 232 5.07 17.69 -7.89
N GLU A 233 4.98 17.27 -6.64
CA GLU A 233 4.51 18.11 -5.53
C GLU A 233 5.54 18.12 -4.39
N LEU A 234 5.73 19.28 -3.79
CA LEU A 234 6.50 19.46 -2.58
C LEU A 234 5.62 20.04 -1.47
N ASP A 235 5.47 19.30 -0.37
CA ASP A 235 4.89 19.78 0.89
C ASP A 235 6.02 20.01 1.90
N ALA A 236 6.04 21.18 2.52
CA ALA A 236 7.00 21.49 3.58
C ALA A 236 6.31 22.24 4.72
N ASN A 237 6.58 21.79 5.96
CA ASN A 237 6.03 22.39 7.16
C ASN A 237 7.14 22.63 8.20
N VAL A 238 7.10 23.77 8.85
CA VAL A 238 8.00 24.13 9.96
C VAL A 238 7.19 24.65 11.13
N GLY A 239 7.43 24.11 12.32
CA GLY A 239 6.80 24.52 13.57
C GLY A 239 7.84 25.03 14.58
N VAL A 240 7.47 26.05 15.34
CA VAL A 240 8.31 26.64 16.38
C VAL A 240 7.51 26.72 17.68
N GLN A 241 8.03 26.12 18.75
CA GLN A 241 7.48 26.28 20.11
C GLN A 241 8.01 27.56 20.73
N LEU A 242 7.22 28.62 20.75
CA LEU A 242 7.64 29.93 21.26
C LEU A 242 7.67 29.98 22.79
N ALA A 243 6.60 29.51 23.42
CA ALA A 243 6.46 29.45 24.88
C ALA A 243 5.53 28.31 25.29
N ARG A 244 5.33 28.11 26.58
CA ARG A 244 4.38 27.10 27.09
C ARG A 244 2.98 27.45 26.61
N GLY A 245 2.38 26.58 25.78
CA GLY A 245 1.05 26.78 25.21
C GLY A 245 1.01 27.57 23.88
N TRP A 246 2.16 28.09 23.37
CA TRP A 246 2.22 28.84 22.13
C TRP A 246 3.12 28.15 21.10
N ARG A 247 2.55 27.83 19.94
CA ARG A 247 3.27 27.28 18.78
C ARG A 247 2.90 28.08 17.54
N MET A 248 3.89 28.35 16.70
CA MET A 248 3.68 28.87 15.34
C MET A 248 3.99 27.77 14.34
N GLN A 249 3.21 27.67 13.28
CA GLN A 249 3.40 26.74 12.17
C GLN A 249 3.32 27.48 10.84
N PHE A 250 4.20 27.10 9.91
CA PHE A 250 4.21 27.58 8.54
C PHE A 250 4.23 26.34 7.65
N GLY A 251 3.38 26.32 6.64
CA GLY A 251 3.31 25.25 5.66
C GLY A 251 3.15 25.80 4.25
N VAL A 252 3.75 25.11 3.30
CA VAL A 252 3.59 25.37 1.87
C VAL A 252 3.44 24.05 1.14
N VAL A 253 2.49 24.00 0.21
CA VAL A 253 2.37 22.93 -0.78
C VAL A 253 2.55 23.58 -2.14
N ARG A 254 3.51 23.09 -2.91
CA ARG A 254 3.88 23.63 -4.21
C ARG A 254 3.80 22.54 -5.25
N ASP A 255 3.06 22.81 -6.31
CA ASP A 255 3.11 22.08 -7.56
C ASP A 255 4.38 22.53 -8.32
N LEU A 256 5.25 21.59 -8.65
CA LEU A 256 6.51 21.88 -9.32
C LEU A 256 6.38 21.87 -10.84
N ASP A 257 5.30 21.32 -11.38
CA ASP A 257 5.05 21.30 -12.84
C ASP A 257 4.45 22.62 -13.29
N SER A 258 3.53 23.20 -12.51
CA SER A 258 2.89 24.49 -12.82
C SER A 258 3.59 25.69 -12.19
N ASP A 259 4.62 25.46 -11.35
CA ASP A 259 5.33 26.48 -10.55
C ASP A 259 4.38 27.30 -9.63
N THR A 260 3.29 26.69 -9.22
CA THR A 260 2.20 27.32 -8.47
C THR A 260 2.21 26.85 -7.00
N ASN A 261 1.90 27.76 -6.08
CA ASN A 261 1.64 27.37 -4.69
C ASN A 261 0.17 26.94 -4.57
N LEU A 262 -0.05 25.65 -4.31
CA LEU A 262 -1.38 25.08 -4.13
C LEU A 262 -2.00 25.49 -2.80
N ARG A 263 -1.16 25.64 -1.75
CA ARG A 263 -1.62 25.99 -0.41
C ARG A 263 -0.51 26.66 0.38
N GLN A 264 -0.86 27.74 1.10
CA GLN A 264 -0.01 28.36 2.10
C GLN A 264 -0.80 28.51 3.39
N GLN A 265 -0.25 28.08 4.52
CA GLN A 265 -0.92 28.14 5.81
C GLN A 265 0.02 28.65 6.91
N SER A 266 -0.48 29.53 7.74
CA SER A 266 0.16 29.97 8.99
C SER A 266 -0.83 29.93 10.15
N SER A 267 -0.40 29.45 11.31
CA SER A 267 -1.21 29.37 12.53
C SER A 267 -0.37 29.55 13.79
#